data_b49958de7485c342619ec885067bc2ab
#
_entry.id   b49958de7485c342619ec885067bc2ab
#
_cell.length_a   1.000
_cell.length_b   1.000
_cell.length_c   1.000
_cell.angle_alpha   90.00
_cell.angle_beta   90.00
_cell.angle_gamma   90.00
#
_symmetry.space_group_name_H-M   'P 1'
#
loop_
_entity.id
_entity.type
_entity.pdbx_description
1 polymer ?
#
loop_
_entity_poly.entity_id
_entity_poly.type
_entity_poly.pdbx_seq_one_letter_code
_entity_poly.pdbx_strand_id
1 'polypeptide(L)'
;MQFIDDAEFQVAIDLDGGGRITSLQWREMEFAVPFRGSVLSNGWYPMAPWAGRIRDGLITSASGVEYQLPTNIAPPHAIHGFGITSSWQEIGPGRSLLHLPKPYQGATVEQTIEVLDDAIRWSLEYDDNGCDLPFWLGMHPWFARDLERGGQAEVEFKAEKMLKRGSDGLHTNEMVAMAPEPWDDAFTEIRGTPAVVWEGVARIDIESDAPWWVVYTEDPDGVCIEPQTAPPDAANLGISGENYIEALFVFSEE
;
A
#
# COMPACT_ATOMS: atom_id res chain seq x y z
N MET A 1 0.10 6.09 19.29
CA MET A 1 -0.44 4.72 19.06
C MET A 1 -1.94 4.74 19.25
N GLN A 2 -2.70 4.20 18.32
CA GLN A 2 -4.13 3.94 18.42
C GLN A 2 -4.34 2.42 18.41
N PHE A 3 -5.31 1.92 19.18
CA PHE A 3 -5.65 0.49 19.23
C PHE A 3 -7.11 0.30 18.86
N ILE A 4 -7.38 -0.73 18.07
CA ILE A 4 -8.73 -1.16 17.71
C ILE A 4 -8.78 -2.67 18.00
N ASP A 5 -9.57 -3.04 19.00
CA ASP A 5 -9.65 -4.41 19.47
C ASP A 5 -11.09 -4.89 19.47
N ASP A 6 -11.30 -6.13 19.07
CA ASP A 6 -12.53 -6.87 19.28
C ASP A 6 -12.26 -8.30 19.77
N ALA A 7 -13.21 -9.22 19.62
CA ALA A 7 -13.06 -10.60 20.09
C ALA A 7 -12.02 -11.41 19.29
N GLU A 8 -11.86 -11.12 18.01
CA GLU A 8 -11.02 -11.88 17.07
C GLU A 8 -9.76 -11.10 16.66
N PHE A 9 -9.83 -9.74 16.63
CA PHE A 9 -8.76 -8.89 16.13
C PHE A 9 -8.16 -7.99 17.22
N GLN A 10 -6.83 -7.79 17.11
CA GLN A 10 -6.11 -6.75 17.83
C GLN A 10 -5.25 -5.98 16.83
N VAL A 11 -5.53 -4.68 16.66
CA VAL A 11 -4.87 -3.82 15.68
C VAL A 11 -4.18 -2.66 16.38
N ALA A 12 -2.88 -2.52 16.19
CA ALA A 12 -2.10 -1.39 16.69
C ALA A 12 -1.65 -0.49 15.54
N ILE A 13 -1.98 0.81 15.62
CA ILE A 13 -1.66 1.81 14.60
C ILE A 13 -0.70 2.85 15.17
N ASP A 14 0.46 3.01 14.54
CA ASP A 14 1.43 4.05 14.88
C ASP A 14 1.16 5.32 14.06
N LEU A 15 0.40 6.24 14.65
CA LEU A 15 0.05 7.51 14.01
C LEU A 15 1.27 8.43 13.83
N ASP A 16 2.26 8.37 14.70
CA ASP A 16 3.48 9.18 14.59
C ASP A 16 4.47 8.60 13.58
N GLY A 17 4.43 7.29 13.37
CA GLY A 17 5.28 6.55 12.45
C GLY A 17 4.64 6.25 11.09
N GLY A 18 3.81 7.15 10.55
CA GLY A 18 3.27 7.02 9.20
C GLY A 18 1.85 6.47 9.11
N GLY A 19 1.04 6.56 10.15
CA GLY A 19 -0.34 6.03 10.14
C GLY A 19 -0.39 4.52 9.94
N ARG A 20 0.66 3.84 10.31
CA ARG A 20 0.99 2.44 10.00
C ARG A 20 0.32 1.48 10.97
N ILE A 21 -0.32 0.42 10.48
CA ILE A 21 -0.64 -0.75 11.30
C ILE A 21 0.68 -1.47 11.58
N THR A 22 1.12 -1.45 12.83
CA THR A 22 2.39 -2.05 13.27
C THR A 22 2.23 -3.46 13.79
N SER A 23 1.02 -3.83 14.19
CA SER A 23 0.61 -5.17 14.59
C SER A 23 -0.83 -5.41 14.16
N LEU A 24 -1.07 -6.55 13.57
CA LEU A 24 -2.38 -7.04 13.18
C LEU A 24 -2.49 -8.50 13.60
N GLN A 25 -3.15 -8.71 14.72
CA GLN A 25 -3.41 -10.05 15.21
C GLN A 25 -4.85 -10.46 14.90
N TRP A 26 -5.01 -11.67 14.40
CA TRP A 26 -6.27 -12.36 14.29
C TRP A 26 -6.16 -13.72 15.01
N ARG A 27 -7.04 -13.94 15.98
CA ARG A 27 -7.01 -15.13 16.83
C ARG A 27 -5.62 -15.41 17.43
N GLU A 28 -5.02 -14.37 18.00
CA GLU A 28 -3.69 -14.40 18.65
C GLU A 28 -2.51 -14.65 17.69
N MET A 29 -2.71 -14.69 16.36
CA MET A 29 -1.64 -14.81 15.36
C MET A 29 -1.31 -13.45 14.75
N GLU A 30 -0.02 -13.12 14.67
CA GLU A 30 0.47 -11.86 14.09
C GLU A 30 0.67 -12.00 12.58
N PHE A 31 -0.04 -11.19 11.80
CA PHE A 31 0.01 -11.20 10.34
C PHE A 31 0.87 -10.08 9.74
N ALA A 32 1.14 -9.01 10.50
CA ALA A 32 1.97 -7.92 10.01
C ALA A 32 3.46 -8.21 10.24
N VAL A 33 4.30 -7.93 9.24
CA VAL A 33 5.76 -8.01 9.40
C VAL A 33 6.21 -6.98 10.44
N PRO A 34 6.94 -7.38 11.50
CA PRO A 34 7.43 -6.44 12.51
C PRO A 34 8.54 -5.52 11.97
N PHE A 35 8.80 -4.41 12.68
CA PHE A 35 9.88 -3.50 12.29
C PHE A 35 11.24 -4.18 12.30
N ARG A 36 11.95 -4.09 11.16
CA ARG A 36 13.27 -4.72 10.91
C ARG A 36 14.35 -3.70 10.54
N GLY A 37 14.20 -2.45 10.98
CA GLY A 37 15.18 -1.39 10.72
C GLY A 37 14.94 -0.58 9.45
N SER A 38 13.91 -0.88 8.67
CA SER A 38 13.50 -0.12 7.49
C SER A 38 12.03 0.26 7.56
N VAL A 39 11.72 1.51 7.23
CA VAL A 39 10.34 1.99 7.11
C VAL A 39 9.61 1.41 5.89
N LEU A 40 10.34 0.82 4.95
CA LEU A 40 9.79 0.26 3.72
C LEU A 40 9.29 -1.18 3.87
N SER A 41 9.76 -1.93 4.88
CA SER A 41 9.56 -3.38 4.95
C SER A 41 8.99 -3.84 6.29
N ASN A 42 7.92 -3.20 6.76
CA ASN A 42 7.23 -3.60 7.98
C ASN A 42 5.84 -3.02 8.08
N GLY A 43 4.94 -3.72 8.77
CA GLY A 43 3.57 -3.29 9.02
C GLY A 43 2.76 -3.07 7.74
N TRP A 44 1.58 -2.51 7.88
CA TRP A 44 0.75 -2.12 6.76
C TRP A 44 0.66 -0.59 6.74
N TYR A 45 1.06 0.05 5.65
CA TYR A 45 1.12 1.51 5.61
C TYR A 45 0.44 2.13 4.39
N PRO A 46 -0.14 3.34 4.58
CA PRO A 46 -0.74 4.10 3.49
C PRO A 46 0.35 4.71 2.61
N MET A 47 0.19 4.62 1.31
CA MET A 47 1.01 5.31 0.32
C MET A 47 0.24 6.53 -0.19
N ALA A 48 0.66 7.71 0.24
CA ALA A 48 -0.02 8.97 -0.08
C ALA A 48 0.95 10.17 -0.03
N PRO A 49 0.85 11.13 -0.96
CA PRO A 49 -0.09 11.26 -2.06
C PRO A 49 0.33 10.51 -3.33
N TRP A 50 1.33 9.63 -3.28
CA TRP A 50 1.66 8.71 -4.37
C TRP A 50 2.07 7.34 -3.84
N ALA A 51 1.76 6.30 -4.63
CA ALA A 51 2.18 4.92 -4.39
C ALA A 51 3.36 4.57 -5.31
N GLY A 52 4.25 3.72 -4.84
CA GLY A 52 5.44 3.31 -5.59
C GLY A 52 6.47 4.42 -5.77
N ARG A 53 7.34 4.23 -6.76
CA ARG A 53 8.44 5.17 -7.05
C ARG A 53 8.01 6.27 -8.02
N ILE A 54 8.62 7.47 -7.88
CA ILE A 54 8.61 8.54 -8.89
C ILE A 54 10.05 8.72 -9.37
N ARG A 55 10.26 8.64 -10.69
CA ARG A 55 11.55 8.77 -11.36
C ARG A 55 12.26 10.04 -10.93
N ASP A 56 13.48 9.90 -10.40
CA ASP A 56 14.36 11.00 -9.93
C ASP A 56 13.68 11.97 -8.94
N GLY A 57 12.52 11.60 -8.41
CA GLY A 57 11.69 12.44 -7.56
C GLY A 57 11.10 13.66 -8.28
N LEU A 58 11.05 13.67 -9.59
CA LEU A 58 10.52 14.80 -10.37
C LEU A 58 9.04 14.63 -10.68
N ILE A 59 8.25 15.66 -10.38
CA ILE A 59 6.81 15.69 -10.65
C ILE A 59 6.40 17.06 -11.21
N THR A 60 5.52 17.06 -12.20
CA THR A 60 5.04 18.28 -12.84
C THR A 60 3.57 18.51 -12.49
N SER A 61 3.24 19.71 -12.02
CA SER A 61 1.88 20.11 -11.73
C SER A 61 1.05 20.33 -13.01
N ALA A 62 -0.27 20.39 -12.88
CA ALA A 62 -1.16 20.70 -14.01
C ALA A 62 -0.88 22.07 -14.63
N SER A 63 -0.36 23.02 -13.86
CA SER A 63 0.09 24.34 -14.34
C SER A 63 1.45 24.32 -15.04
N GLY A 64 2.13 23.18 -15.12
CA GLY A 64 3.42 22.99 -15.80
C GLY A 64 4.64 23.34 -14.96
N VAL A 65 4.49 23.49 -13.64
CA VAL A 65 5.62 23.73 -12.73
C VAL A 65 6.20 22.38 -12.28
N GLU A 66 7.51 22.22 -12.42
CA GLU A 66 8.24 21.06 -11.96
C GLU A 66 8.66 21.21 -10.49
N TYR A 67 8.50 20.14 -9.72
CA TYR A 67 8.90 20.06 -8.31
C TYR A 67 9.80 18.86 -8.06
N GLN A 68 10.78 19.05 -7.16
CA GLN A 68 11.64 18.00 -6.64
C GLN A 68 11.05 17.46 -5.34
N LEU A 69 10.69 16.17 -5.33
CA LEU A 69 10.26 15.42 -4.15
C LEU A 69 11.45 14.84 -3.40
N PRO A 70 11.31 14.55 -2.09
CA PRO A 70 12.36 13.90 -1.31
C PRO A 70 12.72 12.52 -1.85
N THR A 71 14.03 12.26 -2.02
CA THR A 71 14.55 10.97 -2.51
C THR A 71 15.40 10.23 -1.47
N ASN A 72 15.37 10.67 -0.21
CA ASN A 72 16.24 10.19 0.85
C ASN A 72 15.94 8.75 1.33
N ILE A 73 14.75 8.23 1.04
CA ILE A 73 14.35 6.87 1.43
C ILE A 73 14.81 5.83 0.40
N ALA A 74 14.65 6.13 -0.90
CA ALA A 74 14.98 5.22 -2.00
C ALA A 74 15.71 5.94 -3.16
N PRO A 75 16.90 6.55 -2.91
CA PRO A 75 17.60 7.32 -3.94
C PRO A 75 17.92 6.45 -5.17
N PRO A 76 17.85 7.03 -6.39
CA PRO A 76 17.59 8.43 -6.69
C PRO A 76 16.11 8.81 -6.78
N HIS A 77 15.19 7.91 -6.49
CA HIS A 77 13.75 8.07 -6.68
C HIS A 77 13.05 8.52 -5.40
N ALA A 78 11.94 9.25 -5.52
CA ALA A 78 10.98 9.40 -4.44
C ALA A 78 10.13 8.12 -4.33
N ILE A 79 9.66 7.77 -3.12
CA ILE A 79 8.91 6.51 -2.91
C ILE A 79 7.80 6.70 -1.87
N HIS A 80 6.62 6.13 -2.14
CA HIS A 80 5.45 5.93 -1.26
C HIS A 80 4.88 7.18 -0.56
N GLY A 81 5.17 8.36 -1.09
CA GLY A 81 4.61 9.59 -0.57
C GLY A 81 5.15 10.06 0.77
N PHE A 82 4.47 11.04 1.34
CA PHE A 82 4.79 11.56 2.66
C PHE A 82 4.12 10.75 3.77
N GLY A 83 3.04 10.04 3.45
CA GLY A 83 2.24 9.26 4.41
C GLY A 83 3.07 8.32 5.25
N ILE A 84 4.02 7.64 4.64
CA ILE A 84 4.85 6.59 5.26
C ILE A 84 5.71 7.07 6.45
N THR A 85 6.04 8.37 6.52
CA THR A 85 6.94 8.92 7.56
C THR A 85 6.37 10.13 8.32
N SER A 86 5.19 10.59 7.95
CA SER A 86 4.55 11.74 8.61
C SER A 86 3.74 11.31 9.82
N SER A 87 3.58 12.22 10.79
CA SER A 87 2.58 12.03 11.84
C SER A 87 1.18 12.29 11.30
N TRP A 88 0.25 11.41 11.63
CA TRP A 88 -1.17 11.48 11.34
C TRP A 88 -1.92 11.92 12.57
N GLN A 89 -2.83 12.86 12.42
CA GLN A 89 -3.68 13.34 13.50
C GLN A 89 -4.86 12.38 13.69
N GLU A 90 -5.07 11.87 14.89
CA GLU A 90 -6.29 11.15 15.22
C GLU A 90 -7.51 12.07 15.16
N ILE A 91 -8.54 11.64 14.42
CA ILE A 91 -9.82 12.39 14.26
C ILE A 91 -11.03 11.58 14.70
N GLY A 92 -10.83 10.34 15.13
CA GLY A 92 -11.85 9.43 15.65
C GLY A 92 -11.32 8.01 15.78
N PRO A 93 -12.11 7.09 16.34
CA PRO A 93 -11.73 5.68 16.41
C PRO A 93 -11.45 5.12 14.99
N GLY A 94 -10.26 4.56 14.79
CA GLY A 94 -9.80 4.03 13.49
C GLY A 94 -9.62 5.08 12.39
N ARG A 95 -9.78 6.38 12.70
CA ARG A 95 -9.69 7.46 11.70
C ARG A 95 -8.56 8.41 12.01
N SER A 96 -7.79 8.74 10.99
CA SER A 96 -6.68 9.67 11.08
C SER A 96 -6.56 10.55 9.85
N LEU A 97 -6.01 11.75 10.02
CA LEU A 97 -5.86 12.77 8.99
C LEU A 97 -4.39 13.17 8.86
N LEU A 98 -3.90 13.19 7.65
CA LEU A 98 -2.60 13.71 7.27
C LEU A 98 -2.75 15.06 6.56
N HIS A 99 -2.12 16.10 7.10
CA HIS A 99 -1.90 17.35 6.38
C HIS A 99 -0.60 17.25 5.59
N LEU A 100 -0.69 17.34 4.26
CA LEU A 100 0.46 17.14 3.41
C LEU A 100 1.44 18.32 3.45
N PRO A 101 2.76 18.05 3.49
CA PRO A 101 3.79 19.09 3.42
C PRO A 101 3.96 19.62 1.98
N LYS A 102 4.77 20.66 1.82
CA LYS A 102 5.20 21.11 0.47
C LYS A 102 5.82 19.96 -0.33
N PRO A 103 5.54 19.90 -1.64
CA PRO A 103 4.79 20.86 -2.46
C PRO A 103 3.27 20.68 -2.45
N TYR A 104 2.73 19.67 -1.78
CA TYR A 104 1.28 19.37 -1.65
C TYR A 104 0.58 20.17 -0.54
N GLN A 105 1.17 21.25 -0.08
CA GLN A 105 0.64 22.03 1.04
C GLN A 105 -0.81 22.49 0.80
N GLY A 106 -1.68 22.18 1.76
CA GLY A 106 -3.11 22.43 1.71
C GLY A 106 -3.92 21.16 1.49
N ALA A 107 -3.40 20.23 0.72
CA ALA A 107 -4.05 18.93 0.53
C ALA A 107 -3.98 18.07 1.80
N THR A 108 -4.95 17.16 1.92
CA THR A 108 -5.07 16.25 3.06
C THR A 108 -5.34 14.82 2.59
N VAL A 109 -5.04 13.87 3.47
CA VAL A 109 -5.42 12.46 3.29
C VAL A 109 -6.08 11.98 4.56
N GLU A 110 -7.29 11.45 4.45
CA GLU A 110 -7.94 10.73 5.55
C GLU A 110 -7.69 9.23 5.39
N GLN A 111 -7.38 8.56 6.49
CA GLN A 111 -7.31 7.11 6.58
C GLN A 111 -8.38 6.63 7.54
N THR A 112 -9.10 5.58 7.14
CA THR A 112 -10.05 4.87 7.99
C THR A 112 -9.71 3.38 8.03
N ILE A 113 -9.63 2.82 9.23
CA ILE A 113 -9.42 1.40 9.49
C ILE A 113 -10.55 0.94 10.41
N GLU A 114 -11.34 -0.03 9.94
CA GLU A 114 -12.46 -0.61 10.69
C GLU A 114 -12.26 -2.11 10.85
N VAL A 115 -12.47 -2.61 12.04
CA VAL A 115 -12.54 -4.04 12.34
C VAL A 115 -14.01 -4.48 12.18
N LEU A 116 -14.23 -5.51 11.38
CA LEU A 116 -15.51 -6.19 11.16
C LEU A 116 -15.41 -7.62 11.73
N ASP A 117 -16.52 -8.37 11.73
CA ASP A 117 -16.57 -9.72 12.34
C ASP A 117 -15.43 -10.65 11.90
N ASP A 118 -15.11 -10.65 10.60
CA ASP A 118 -14.08 -11.51 9.99
C ASP A 118 -13.15 -10.74 9.05
N ALA A 119 -13.14 -9.41 9.10
CA ALA A 119 -12.41 -8.61 8.13
C ALA A 119 -11.85 -7.30 8.72
N ILE A 120 -10.83 -6.78 8.07
CA ILE A 120 -10.35 -5.40 8.21
C ILE A 120 -10.74 -4.64 6.96
N ARG A 121 -11.52 -3.56 7.11
CA ARG A 121 -11.73 -2.56 6.06
C ARG A 121 -10.73 -1.46 6.22
N TRP A 122 -10.04 -1.12 5.15
CA TRP A 122 -9.07 -0.02 5.11
C TRP A 122 -9.38 0.89 3.93
N SER A 123 -9.51 2.20 4.17
CA SER A 123 -9.72 3.18 3.11
C SER A 123 -8.82 4.39 3.26
N LEU A 124 -8.53 5.02 2.12
CA LEU A 124 -7.83 6.30 2.00
C LEU A 124 -8.63 7.24 1.12
N GLU A 125 -8.75 8.50 1.54
CA GLU A 125 -9.40 9.56 0.78
C GLU A 125 -8.50 10.79 0.71
N TYR A 126 -8.24 11.27 -0.51
CA TYR A 126 -7.43 12.46 -0.79
C TYR A 126 -8.32 13.65 -1.12
N ASP A 127 -8.09 14.78 -0.44
CA ASP A 127 -8.68 16.08 -0.77
C ASP A 127 -7.57 17.05 -1.20
N ASP A 128 -7.61 17.48 -2.45
CA ASP A 128 -6.60 18.35 -3.04
C ASP A 128 -6.61 19.77 -2.46
N ASN A 129 -7.77 20.23 -1.96
CA ASN A 129 -7.94 21.60 -1.44
C ASN A 129 -7.35 22.68 -2.37
N GLY A 130 -7.40 22.44 -3.70
CA GLY A 130 -6.87 23.31 -4.73
C GLY A 130 -5.39 23.10 -5.06
N CYS A 131 -4.75 22.04 -4.58
CA CYS A 131 -3.43 21.62 -5.02
C CYS A 131 -3.52 21.02 -6.44
N ASP A 132 -2.69 21.48 -7.37
CA ASP A 132 -2.70 21.06 -8.78
C ASP A 132 -1.67 19.99 -9.12
N LEU A 133 -1.10 19.33 -8.11
CA LEU A 133 -0.14 18.24 -8.28
C LEU A 133 -0.84 16.91 -8.55
N PRO A 134 -0.26 16.06 -9.41
CA PRO A 134 -0.75 14.70 -9.59
C PRO A 134 -0.71 13.91 -8.27
N PHE A 135 -1.70 13.05 -8.08
CA PHE A 135 -1.77 12.16 -6.91
C PHE A 135 -2.32 10.79 -7.32
N TRP A 136 -1.96 9.78 -6.54
CA TRP A 136 -2.53 8.43 -6.58
C TRP A 136 -2.26 7.73 -5.26
N LEU A 137 -3.24 7.00 -4.79
CA LEU A 137 -3.22 6.34 -3.49
C LEU A 137 -2.87 4.86 -3.62
N GLY A 138 -2.35 4.30 -2.55
CA GLY A 138 -2.15 2.87 -2.45
C GLY A 138 -2.04 2.40 -1.00
N MET A 139 -2.20 1.10 -0.83
CA MET A 139 -2.03 0.42 0.44
C MET A 139 -0.89 -0.58 0.32
N HIS A 140 -0.01 -0.61 1.31
CA HIS A 140 1.15 -1.48 1.31
C HIS A 140 1.13 -2.44 2.51
N PRO A 141 0.32 -3.49 2.46
CA PRO A 141 0.27 -4.48 3.51
C PRO A 141 1.48 -5.45 3.39
N TRP A 142 2.31 -5.48 4.41
CA TRP A 142 3.36 -6.49 4.56
C TRP A 142 2.82 -7.67 5.37
N PHE A 143 2.50 -8.77 4.71
CA PHE A 143 2.07 -10.01 5.34
C PHE A 143 3.29 -10.83 5.73
N ALA A 144 3.34 -11.29 7.00
CA ALA A 144 4.41 -12.16 7.48
C ALA A 144 4.40 -13.50 6.72
N ARG A 145 5.57 -13.94 6.24
CA ARG A 145 5.67 -15.25 5.56
C ARG A 145 5.46 -16.42 6.50
N ASP A 146 5.86 -16.29 7.74
CA ASP A 146 5.80 -17.36 8.74
C ASP A 146 4.96 -16.90 9.93
N LEU A 147 3.95 -17.69 10.27
CA LEU A 147 3.06 -17.47 11.43
C LEU A 147 3.44 -18.36 12.61
N GLU A 148 4.67 -18.93 12.64
CA GLU A 148 5.16 -19.89 13.64
C GLU A 148 4.44 -21.24 13.61
N ARG A 149 3.47 -21.43 12.69
CA ARG A 149 2.75 -22.68 12.46
C ARG A 149 2.16 -22.70 11.05
N GLY A 150 1.95 -23.89 10.50
CA GLY A 150 1.43 -24.08 9.15
C GLY A 150 2.49 -23.94 8.06
N GLY A 151 2.05 -23.75 6.83
CA GLY A 151 2.90 -23.44 5.68
C GLY A 151 3.37 -21.99 5.69
N GLN A 152 4.37 -21.68 4.87
CA GLN A 152 4.72 -20.27 4.60
C GLN A 152 3.65 -19.61 3.73
N ALA A 153 3.56 -18.27 3.80
CA ALA A 153 2.64 -17.51 2.98
C ALA A 153 2.84 -17.77 1.48
N GLU A 154 1.79 -18.22 0.83
CA GLU A 154 1.69 -18.33 -0.63
C GLU A 154 0.79 -17.22 -1.16
N VAL A 155 1.14 -16.65 -2.31
CA VAL A 155 0.37 -15.58 -2.96
C VAL A 155 -0.50 -16.19 -4.05
N GLU A 156 -1.81 -16.10 -3.90
CA GLU A 156 -2.77 -16.40 -4.95
C GLU A 156 -3.12 -15.10 -5.69
N PHE A 157 -2.50 -14.88 -6.83
CA PHE A 157 -2.70 -13.67 -7.63
C PHE A 157 -2.68 -13.99 -9.12
N LYS A 158 -3.62 -13.41 -9.85
CA LYS A 158 -3.71 -13.53 -11.32
C LYS A 158 -4.09 -12.20 -11.95
N ALA A 159 -3.36 -11.82 -12.98
CA ALA A 159 -3.64 -10.66 -13.81
C ALA A 159 -3.46 -10.98 -15.29
N GLU A 160 -4.15 -10.26 -16.16
CA GLU A 160 -3.91 -10.42 -17.61
C GLU A 160 -2.70 -9.64 -18.07
N LYS A 161 -2.42 -8.50 -17.42
CA LYS A 161 -1.38 -7.57 -17.84
C LYS A 161 -0.55 -7.06 -16.68
N MET A 162 0.69 -6.75 -16.98
CA MET A 162 1.61 -6.03 -16.12
C MET A 162 2.35 -4.95 -16.89
N LEU A 163 2.84 -3.94 -16.21
CA LEU A 163 3.76 -2.96 -16.78
C LEU A 163 5.15 -3.58 -16.88
N LYS A 164 5.75 -3.48 -18.07
CA LYS A 164 7.12 -3.91 -18.28
C LYS A 164 8.10 -3.02 -17.53
N ARG A 165 9.03 -3.63 -16.82
CA ARG A 165 10.17 -2.90 -16.25
C ARG A 165 11.20 -2.53 -17.29
N GLY A 166 11.71 -1.31 -17.21
CA GLY A 166 12.90 -0.86 -17.93
C GLY A 166 14.19 -1.42 -17.33
N SER A 167 15.29 -1.17 -18.00
CA SER A 167 16.64 -1.57 -17.53
C SER A 167 17.08 -0.84 -16.24
N ASP A 168 16.40 0.23 -15.87
CA ASP A 168 16.59 1.03 -14.66
C ASP A 168 15.73 0.55 -13.47
N GLY A 169 14.95 -0.52 -13.68
CA GLY A 169 14.06 -1.10 -12.67
C GLY A 169 12.74 -0.35 -12.47
N LEU A 170 12.50 0.74 -13.20
CA LEU A 170 11.21 1.45 -13.18
C LEU A 170 10.27 0.92 -14.26
N HIS A 171 8.97 1.12 -14.03
CA HIS A 171 7.95 0.72 -14.99
C HIS A 171 7.96 1.64 -16.22
N THR A 172 7.62 1.07 -17.36
CA THR A 172 7.45 1.76 -18.64
C THR A 172 5.96 1.82 -19.02
N ASN A 173 5.61 2.49 -20.12
CA ASN A 173 4.24 2.48 -20.67
C ASN A 173 3.91 1.18 -21.46
N GLU A 174 4.83 0.22 -21.54
CA GLU A 174 4.60 -1.02 -22.27
C GLU A 174 3.86 -2.04 -21.39
N MET A 175 2.68 -2.46 -21.86
CA MET A 175 1.92 -3.54 -21.24
C MET A 175 2.36 -4.87 -21.81
N VAL A 176 2.63 -5.82 -20.93
CA VAL A 176 2.99 -7.21 -21.30
C VAL A 176 2.09 -8.19 -20.55
N ALA A 177 2.10 -9.45 -20.97
CA ALA A 177 1.44 -10.52 -20.23
C ALA A 177 2.14 -10.72 -18.87
N MET A 178 1.37 -11.12 -17.86
CA MET A 178 1.89 -11.44 -16.55
C MET A 178 3.01 -12.47 -16.63
N ALA A 179 4.15 -12.15 -16.01
CA ALA A 179 5.28 -13.06 -15.86
C ALA A 179 5.10 -13.96 -14.63
N PRO A 180 5.77 -15.12 -14.54
CA PRO A 180 5.81 -15.92 -13.32
C PRO A 180 6.60 -15.21 -12.20
N GLU A 181 6.35 -15.64 -10.96
CA GLU A 181 7.12 -15.21 -9.78
C GLU A 181 8.65 -15.45 -9.93
N PRO A 182 9.49 -14.72 -9.18
CA PRO A 182 9.15 -13.73 -8.16
C PRO A 182 8.75 -12.38 -8.76
N TRP A 183 7.90 -11.62 -8.03
CA TRP A 183 7.40 -10.32 -8.47
C TRP A 183 7.90 -9.17 -7.57
N ASP A 184 8.15 -8.04 -8.19
CA ASP A 184 8.14 -6.66 -7.67
C ASP A 184 7.53 -5.81 -8.78
N ASP A 185 6.30 -6.11 -9.18
CA ASP A 185 5.72 -5.68 -10.44
C ASP A 185 4.32 -5.08 -10.27
N ALA A 186 3.95 -4.21 -11.22
CA ALA A 186 2.64 -3.55 -11.26
C ALA A 186 1.73 -4.22 -12.28
N PHE A 187 0.55 -4.61 -11.83
CA PHE A 187 -0.44 -5.40 -12.57
C PHE A 187 -1.76 -4.65 -12.74
N THR A 188 -2.50 -5.03 -13.77
CA THR A 188 -3.89 -4.58 -14.02
C THR A 188 -4.70 -5.70 -14.66
N GLU A 189 -6.04 -5.51 -14.76
CA GLU A 189 -6.96 -6.53 -15.26
C GLU A 189 -6.89 -7.82 -14.43
N ILE A 190 -7.07 -7.65 -13.13
CA ILE A 190 -6.98 -8.73 -12.13
C ILE A 190 -8.09 -9.76 -12.35
N ARG A 191 -7.79 -11.03 -12.12
CA ARG A 191 -8.71 -12.16 -12.28
C ARG A 191 -8.91 -12.90 -10.94
N GLY A 192 -10.16 -12.99 -10.53
CA GLY A 192 -10.51 -13.56 -9.22
C GLY A 192 -10.20 -12.60 -8.08
N THR A 193 -10.21 -13.09 -6.87
CA THR A 193 -9.88 -12.35 -5.66
C THR A 193 -8.45 -12.68 -5.26
N PRO A 194 -7.53 -11.69 -5.21
CA PRO A 194 -6.18 -11.90 -4.67
C PRO A 194 -6.23 -12.40 -3.23
N ALA A 195 -5.30 -13.29 -2.87
CA ALA A 195 -5.24 -13.80 -1.50
C ALA A 195 -3.80 -14.10 -1.07
N VAL A 196 -3.60 -14.11 0.26
CA VAL A 196 -2.42 -14.69 0.90
C VAL A 196 -2.88 -15.89 1.72
N VAL A 197 -2.22 -17.04 1.54
CA VAL A 197 -2.62 -18.32 2.11
C VAL A 197 -1.47 -18.91 2.94
N TRP A 198 -1.76 -19.30 4.15
CA TRP A 198 -0.88 -20.10 5.02
C TRP A 198 -1.53 -21.47 5.19
N GLU A 199 -1.07 -22.46 4.42
CA GLU A 199 -1.65 -23.80 4.37
C GLU A 199 -1.86 -24.39 5.77
N GLY A 200 -3.09 -24.83 6.03
CA GLY A 200 -3.52 -25.42 7.29
C GLY A 200 -3.71 -24.44 8.46
N VAL A 201 -3.67 -23.11 8.20
CA VAL A 201 -3.79 -22.10 9.25
C VAL A 201 -4.77 -21.00 8.89
N ALA A 202 -4.51 -20.22 7.83
CA ALA A 202 -5.28 -19.03 7.54
C ALA A 202 -5.25 -18.65 6.05
N ARG A 203 -6.29 -17.96 5.62
CA ARG A 203 -6.40 -17.32 4.32
C ARG A 203 -6.87 -15.88 4.52
N ILE A 204 -6.28 -14.93 3.79
CA ILE A 204 -6.75 -13.55 3.71
C ILE A 204 -7.07 -13.25 2.25
N ASP A 205 -8.36 -13.15 1.93
CA ASP A 205 -8.82 -12.65 0.64
C ASP A 205 -8.81 -11.12 0.65
N ILE A 206 -8.38 -10.49 -0.47
CA ILE A 206 -8.25 -9.04 -0.57
C ILE A 206 -9.21 -8.54 -1.64
N GLU A 207 -10.30 -7.90 -1.22
CA GLU A 207 -11.32 -7.36 -2.10
C GLU A 207 -11.11 -5.85 -2.27
N SER A 208 -10.96 -5.39 -3.50
CA SER A 208 -10.86 -3.97 -3.84
C SER A 208 -11.18 -3.75 -5.32
N ASP A 209 -11.78 -2.60 -5.63
CA ASP A 209 -12.01 -2.12 -6.99
C ASP A 209 -10.80 -1.38 -7.59
N ALA A 210 -9.65 -1.44 -6.92
CA ALA A 210 -8.42 -0.80 -7.36
C ALA A 210 -8.03 -1.24 -8.79
N PRO A 211 -7.81 -0.30 -9.72
CA PRO A 211 -7.48 -0.64 -11.12
C PRO A 211 -6.05 -1.17 -11.29
N TRP A 212 -5.19 -0.93 -10.31
CA TRP A 212 -3.80 -1.33 -10.30
C TRP A 212 -3.43 -2.06 -9.01
N TRP A 213 -2.48 -2.99 -9.13
CA TRP A 213 -1.98 -3.76 -8.00
C TRP A 213 -0.47 -3.94 -8.15
N VAL A 214 0.26 -3.72 -7.07
CA VAL A 214 1.66 -4.15 -7.01
C VAL A 214 1.73 -5.41 -6.17
N VAL A 215 2.50 -6.38 -6.62
CA VAL A 215 2.77 -7.61 -5.85
C VAL A 215 4.28 -7.72 -5.66
N TYR A 216 4.68 -7.94 -4.42
CA TYR A 216 6.07 -8.11 -4.04
C TYR A 216 6.28 -9.43 -3.30
N THR A 217 7.08 -10.33 -3.90
CA THR A 217 7.34 -11.68 -3.36
C THR A 217 8.82 -12.00 -3.18
N GLU A 218 9.73 -11.00 -3.33
CA GLU A 218 11.18 -11.23 -3.27
C GLU A 218 11.74 -11.21 -1.84
N ASP A 219 11.01 -10.68 -0.84
CA ASP A 219 11.47 -10.62 0.55
C ASP A 219 11.32 -11.98 1.24
N PRO A 220 12.35 -12.47 1.97
CA PRO A 220 12.28 -13.77 2.64
C PRO A 220 11.32 -13.83 3.84
N ASP A 221 11.00 -12.69 4.44
CA ASP A 221 10.21 -12.63 5.67
C ASP A 221 8.79 -12.09 5.45
N GLY A 222 8.48 -11.59 4.24
CA GLY A 222 7.16 -11.01 3.95
C GLY A 222 6.77 -11.04 2.48
N VAL A 223 5.46 -10.90 2.23
CA VAL A 223 4.88 -10.69 0.90
C VAL A 223 3.94 -9.50 0.94
N CYS A 224 3.75 -8.83 -0.21
CA CYS A 224 2.82 -7.73 -0.32
C CYS A 224 1.89 -7.93 -1.52
N ILE A 225 0.62 -7.59 -1.35
CA ILE A 225 -0.37 -7.46 -2.41
C ILE A 225 -1.03 -6.09 -2.21
N GLU A 226 -0.71 -5.15 -3.08
CA GLU A 226 -0.89 -3.72 -2.87
C GLU A 226 -1.94 -3.15 -3.83
N PRO A 227 -3.20 -2.94 -3.43
CA PRO A 227 -4.14 -2.20 -4.25
C PRO A 227 -3.73 -0.73 -4.38
N GLN A 228 -3.80 -0.18 -5.60
CA GLN A 228 -3.39 1.19 -5.92
C GLN A 228 -4.36 1.83 -6.92
N THR A 229 -4.57 3.15 -6.82
CA THR A 229 -5.43 3.90 -7.77
C THR A 229 -4.72 4.18 -9.10
N ALA A 230 -3.39 4.14 -9.13
CA ALA A 230 -2.57 4.19 -10.34
C ALA A 230 -1.22 3.50 -10.10
N PRO A 231 -0.48 3.10 -11.14
CA PRO A 231 0.77 2.36 -10.99
C PRO A 231 1.90 3.26 -10.48
N PRO A 232 3.04 2.68 -10.05
CA PRO A 232 4.25 3.45 -9.78
C PRO A 232 4.64 4.34 -10.97
N ASP A 233 5.15 5.54 -10.68
CA ASP A 233 5.54 6.56 -11.67
C ASP A 233 4.38 7.11 -12.53
N ALA A 234 3.15 6.95 -12.10
CA ALA A 234 1.93 7.25 -12.84
C ALA A 234 1.93 8.63 -13.50
N ALA A 235 2.36 9.67 -12.79
CA ALA A 235 2.43 11.04 -13.31
C ALA A 235 3.34 11.14 -14.55
N ASN A 236 4.51 10.48 -14.53
CA ASN A 236 5.45 10.45 -15.65
C ASN A 236 4.98 9.52 -16.78
N LEU A 237 4.11 8.57 -16.47
CA LEU A 237 3.47 7.69 -17.44
C LEU A 237 2.19 8.30 -18.05
N GLY A 238 1.74 9.46 -17.58
CA GLY A 238 0.51 10.12 -18.02
C GLY A 238 -0.76 9.41 -17.55
N ILE A 239 -0.69 8.69 -16.42
CA ILE A 239 -1.80 7.97 -15.81
C ILE A 239 -2.26 8.76 -14.58
N SER A 240 -3.57 8.95 -14.42
CA SER A 240 -4.16 9.62 -13.27
C SER A 240 -4.65 8.62 -12.24
N GLY A 241 -4.50 8.94 -10.96
CA GLY A 241 -5.10 8.19 -9.87
C GLY A 241 -6.51 8.70 -9.54
N GLU A 242 -7.18 7.94 -8.68
CA GLU A 242 -8.46 8.32 -8.07
C GLU A 242 -8.20 8.82 -6.65
N ASN A 243 -9.11 9.67 -6.16
CA ASN A 243 -8.97 10.30 -4.84
C ASN A 243 -9.45 9.43 -3.68
N TYR A 244 -9.97 8.25 -3.97
CA TYR A 244 -10.43 7.26 -2.99
C TYR A 244 -9.97 5.87 -3.36
N ILE A 245 -9.62 5.09 -2.34
CA ILE A 245 -9.35 3.66 -2.44
C ILE A 245 -9.84 2.96 -1.17
N GLU A 246 -10.43 1.79 -1.34
CA GLU A 246 -10.83 0.91 -0.25
C GLU A 246 -10.38 -0.52 -0.55
N ALA A 247 -10.00 -1.23 0.49
CA ALA A 247 -9.79 -2.67 0.44
C ALA A 247 -10.39 -3.33 1.68
N LEU A 248 -11.00 -4.49 1.47
CA LEU A 248 -11.49 -5.38 2.52
C LEU A 248 -10.56 -6.61 2.57
N PHE A 249 -9.97 -6.83 3.72
CA PHE A 249 -9.11 -7.99 4.01
C PHE A 249 -9.93 -8.98 4.82
N VAL A 250 -10.42 -10.04 4.17
CA VAL A 250 -11.31 -11.04 4.77
C VAL A 250 -10.50 -12.23 5.25
N PHE A 251 -10.58 -12.53 6.55
CA PHE A 251 -9.83 -13.60 7.21
C PHE A 251 -10.68 -14.86 7.33
N SER A 252 -10.10 -15.99 7.03
CA SER A 252 -10.73 -17.30 7.20
C SER A 252 -9.71 -18.35 7.63
N GLU A 253 -10.18 -19.43 8.24
CA GLU A 253 -9.34 -20.63 8.45
C GLU A 253 -9.14 -21.36 7.12
N GLU A 254 -7.90 -21.84 6.89
CA GLU A 254 -7.53 -22.65 5.72
C GLU A 254 -7.68 -24.15 6.02
#